data_172a5f6c4e4e3f24777f21c43009e2c9
#
_entry.id   172a5f6c4e4e3f24777f21c43009e2c9
#
_cell.length_a   1.000
_cell.length_b   1.000
_cell.length_c   1.000
_cell.angle_alpha   90.00
_cell.angle_beta   90.00
_cell.angle_gamma   90.00
#
_symmetry.space_group_name_H-M   'P 1'
#
loop_
_entity.id
_entity.type
_entity.pdbx_description
1 polymer ?
#
loop_
_entity_poly.entity_id
_entity_poly.type
_entity_poly.pdbx_seq_one_letter_code
_entity_poly.pdbx_strand_id
1 'polypeptide(L)'
;MSKKLSVEIVSPEHEVWSGEGDMVIAKTVEGEIGIQPGHVPVMALLAHDAVVRVLGARETGEVRAAAHGGFISVSDGGRVSILAETAELAEEIDVERARTAFESAGGSGDTVALGRARSRLRAAGEEVT
;
A
#
# COMPACT_ATOMS: atom_id res chain seq x y z
N MET A 1 -4.32 -24.21 -14.04
CA MET A 1 -3.19 -23.29 -13.81
C MET A 1 -3.67 -22.05 -13.09
N SER A 2 -3.04 -21.74 -12.00
CA SER A 2 -3.34 -20.48 -11.33
C SER A 2 -2.70 -19.34 -12.10
N LYS A 3 -3.46 -18.29 -12.31
CA LYS A 3 -2.95 -17.07 -12.92
C LYS A 3 -2.40 -16.18 -11.82
N LYS A 4 -1.41 -15.39 -12.16
CA LYS A 4 -0.85 -14.41 -11.24
C LYS A 4 -1.25 -13.01 -11.67
N LEU A 5 -1.31 -12.10 -10.70
CA LEU A 5 -1.42 -10.68 -10.98
C LEU A 5 -0.02 -10.14 -11.27
N SER A 6 0.06 -9.20 -12.19
CA SER A 6 1.28 -8.45 -12.43
C SER A 6 1.12 -7.12 -11.68
N VAL A 7 1.94 -6.89 -10.66
CA VAL A 7 1.77 -5.79 -9.72
C VAL A 7 2.95 -4.84 -9.78
N GLU A 8 2.66 -3.55 -9.80
CA GLU A 8 3.70 -2.52 -9.66
C GLU A 8 3.27 -1.47 -8.64
N ILE A 9 4.22 -1.02 -7.84
CA ILE A 9 4.03 0.07 -6.87
C ILE A 9 5.02 1.15 -7.27
N VAL A 10 4.50 2.31 -7.67
CA VAL A 10 5.30 3.38 -8.26
C VAL A 10 5.03 4.70 -7.56
N SER A 11 6.09 5.46 -7.29
CA SER A 11 6.01 6.84 -6.85
C SER A 11 6.63 7.73 -7.94
N PRO A 12 6.43 9.06 -7.89
CA PRO A 12 7.02 9.94 -8.91
C PRO A 12 8.54 9.85 -9.03
N GLU A 13 9.21 9.47 -7.95
CA GLU A 13 10.67 9.41 -7.94
C GLU A 13 11.24 8.10 -8.46
N HIS A 14 10.52 6.99 -8.25
CA HIS A 14 11.04 5.69 -8.66
C HIS A 14 9.98 4.58 -8.55
N GLU A 15 10.30 3.45 -9.16
CA GLU A 15 9.52 2.24 -8.95
C GLU A 15 9.90 1.64 -7.60
N VAL A 16 8.92 1.51 -6.71
CA VAL A 16 9.15 1.01 -5.36
C VAL A 16 9.26 -0.50 -5.34
N TRP A 17 8.38 -1.17 -6.10
CA TRP A 17 8.38 -2.63 -6.20
C TRP A 17 7.61 -3.06 -7.44
N SER A 18 8.03 -4.15 -8.06
CA SER A 18 7.25 -4.80 -9.10
C SER A 18 7.46 -6.30 -9.03
N GLY A 19 6.45 -7.04 -9.41
CA GLY A 19 6.51 -8.49 -9.40
C GLY A 19 5.14 -9.10 -9.58
N GLU A 20 5.07 -10.41 -9.37
CA GLU A 20 3.82 -11.15 -9.47
C GLU A 20 3.29 -11.48 -8.08
N GLY A 21 1.98 -11.62 -7.97
CA GLY A 21 1.34 -12.01 -6.73
C GLY A 21 0.03 -12.72 -6.97
N ASP A 22 -0.50 -13.34 -5.93
CA ASP A 22 -1.77 -14.05 -6.00
C ASP A 22 -2.95 -13.15 -5.69
N MET A 23 -2.74 -12.13 -4.85
CA MET A 23 -3.78 -11.23 -4.42
C MET A 23 -3.18 -9.91 -3.96
N VAL A 24 -3.88 -8.83 -4.22
CA VAL A 24 -3.51 -7.50 -3.70
C VAL A 24 -4.63 -7.02 -2.79
N ILE A 25 -4.27 -6.56 -1.60
CA ILE A 25 -5.21 -5.95 -0.66
C ILE A 25 -4.75 -4.52 -0.41
N ALA A 26 -5.65 -3.57 -0.59
CA ALA A 26 -5.33 -2.17 -0.39
C ALA A 26 -6.50 -1.45 0.27
N LYS A 27 -6.20 -0.43 1.07
CA LYS A 27 -7.23 0.39 1.69
C LYS A 27 -7.50 1.60 0.82
N THR A 28 -8.74 1.73 0.37
CA THR A 28 -9.19 2.86 -0.43
C THR A 28 -10.03 3.80 0.43
N VAL A 29 -10.38 4.96 -0.12
CA VAL A 29 -11.25 5.91 0.57
C VAL A 29 -12.64 5.35 0.84
N GLU A 30 -13.05 4.32 0.12
CA GLU A 30 -14.35 3.66 0.31
C GLU A 30 -14.26 2.39 1.14
N GLY A 31 -13.07 2.00 1.57
CA GLY A 31 -12.85 0.79 2.34
C GLY A 31 -11.77 -0.08 1.71
N GLU A 32 -11.57 -1.24 2.31
CA GLU A 32 -10.56 -2.18 1.84
C GLU A 32 -11.02 -2.91 0.58
N ILE A 33 -10.13 -3.06 -0.39
CA ILE A 33 -10.39 -3.80 -1.63
C ILE A 33 -9.41 -4.96 -1.74
N GLY A 34 -9.93 -6.12 -2.16
CA GLY A 34 -9.11 -7.31 -2.45
C GLY A 34 -9.20 -7.64 -3.93
N ILE A 35 -8.05 -7.81 -4.56
CA ILE A 35 -7.95 -8.05 -6.00
C ILE A 35 -7.30 -9.39 -6.24
N GLN A 36 -8.00 -10.26 -6.97
CA GLN A 36 -7.50 -11.57 -7.39
C GLN A 36 -7.45 -11.63 -8.91
N PRO A 37 -6.73 -12.60 -9.50
CA PRO A 37 -6.72 -12.75 -10.95
C PRO A 37 -8.16 -12.89 -11.49
N GLY A 38 -8.45 -12.18 -12.55
CA GLY A 38 -9.80 -12.15 -13.12
C GLY A 38 -10.69 -11.04 -12.59
N HIS A 39 -10.19 -10.22 -11.68
CA HIS A 39 -10.95 -9.08 -11.17
C HIS A 39 -11.30 -8.11 -12.29
N VAL A 40 -12.53 -7.58 -12.26
CA VAL A 40 -12.94 -6.58 -13.24
C VAL A 40 -12.08 -5.32 -13.14
N PRO A 41 -11.88 -4.62 -14.25
CA PRO A 41 -11.12 -3.36 -14.20
C PRO A 41 -11.76 -2.36 -13.24
N VAL A 42 -10.92 -1.70 -12.44
CA VAL A 42 -11.38 -0.72 -11.47
C VAL A 42 -10.27 0.30 -11.21
N MET A 43 -10.66 1.48 -10.79
CA MET A 43 -9.75 2.50 -10.31
C MET A 43 -10.32 3.07 -9.02
N ALA A 44 -9.50 3.18 -7.98
CA ALA A 44 -9.93 3.68 -6.69
C ALA A 44 -8.83 4.52 -6.03
N LEU A 45 -9.26 5.53 -5.27
CA LEU A 45 -8.31 6.37 -4.53
C LEU A 45 -7.85 5.66 -3.27
N LEU A 46 -6.55 5.74 -3.00
CA LEU A 46 -5.99 5.19 -1.77
C LEU A 46 -6.33 6.08 -0.58
N ALA A 47 -6.61 5.45 0.55
CA ALA A 47 -6.82 6.18 1.80
C ALA A 47 -5.50 6.80 2.27
N HIS A 48 -5.57 7.82 3.12
CA HIS A 48 -4.37 8.47 3.67
C HIS A 48 -3.53 7.55 4.55
N ASP A 49 -4.16 6.54 5.15
CA ASP A 49 -3.48 5.56 5.99
C ASP A 49 -3.38 4.19 5.31
N ALA A 50 -3.28 4.19 3.98
CA ALA A 50 -3.30 2.95 3.22
C ALA A 50 -2.05 2.10 3.43
N VAL A 51 -2.28 0.80 3.55
CA VAL A 51 -1.25 -0.23 3.48
C VAL A 51 -1.63 -1.12 2.32
N VAL A 52 -0.68 -1.35 1.43
CA VAL A 52 -0.86 -2.27 0.31
C VAL A 52 -0.16 -3.57 0.65
N ARG A 53 -0.85 -4.68 0.47
CA ARG A 53 -0.32 -6.02 0.71
C ARG A 53 -0.41 -6.82 -0.58
N VAL A 54 0.70 -7.44 -0.95
CA VAL A 54 0.73 -8.36 -2.11
C VAL A 54 1.00 -9.75 -1.57
N LEU A 55 0.03 -10.63 -1.69
CA LEU A 55 0.13 -11.99 -1.17
C LEU A 55 0.67 -12.91 -2.26
N GLY A 56 1.48 -13.89 -1.86
CA GLY A 56 2.07 -14.84 -2.79
C GLY A 56 3.18 -14.26 -3.66
N ALA A 57 3.78 -13.16 -3.25
CA ALA A 57 4.73 -12.41 -4.07
C ALA A 57 6.19 -12.83 -3.88
N ARG A 58 6.55 -13.27 -2.68
CA ARG A 58 7.91 -13.65 -2.33
C ARG A 58 7.89 -15.01 -1.63
N GLU A 59 9.08 -15.56 -1.37
CA GLU A 59 9.18 -16.78 -0.60
C GLU A 59 8.48 -16.67 0.76
N THR A 60 8.50 -15.48 1.35
CA THR A 60 7.80 -15.21 2.60
C THR A 60 6.29 -15.12 2.42
N GLY A 61 5.81 -15.04 1.18
CA GLY A 61 4.40 -15.02 0.85
C GLY A 61 3.74 -13.65 0.86
N GLU A 62 4.43 -12.60 1.27
CA GLU A 62 3.81 -11.29 1.37
C GLU A 62 4.80 -10.14 1.20
N VAL A 63 4.33 -9.11 0.47
CA VAL A 63 5.01 -7.82 0.40
C VAL A 63 4.05 -6.79 0.99
N ARG A 64 4.54 -5.93 1.88
CA ARG A 64 3.75 -4.84 2.46
C ARG A 64 4.40 -3.51 2.15
N ALA A 65 3.59 -2.52 1.85
CA ALA A 65 4.06 -1.16 1.60
C ALA A 65 3.09 -0.14 2.18
N ALA A 66 3.64 0.93 2.71
CA ALA A 66 2.85 2.12 3.03
C ALA A 66 2.78 2.93 1.76
N ALA A 67 1.57 3.24 1.30
CA ALA A 67 1.36 3.99 0.06
C ALA A 67 0.22 4.96 0.25
N HIS A 68 0.45 6.22 -0.04
CA HIS A 68 -0.55 7.25 0.17
C HIS A 68 -0.50 8.34 -0.88
N GLY A 69 -1.63 9.01 -1.03
CA GLY A 69 -1.75 10.13 -1.95
C GLY A 69 -1.77 9.69 -3.40
N GLY A 70 -2.59 8.70 -3.73
CA GLY A 70 -2.67 8.22 -5.10
C GLY A 70 -3.82 7.28 -5.32
N PHE A 71 -3.65 6.34 -6.22
CA PHE A 71 -4.74 5.44 -6.59
C PHE A 71 -4.22 4.06 -6.97
N ILE A 72 -5.14 3.09 -6.93
CA ILE A 72 -4.93 1.74 -7.41
C ILE A 72 -5.73 1.57 -8.69
N SER A 73 -5.13 0.98 -9.71
CA SER A 73 -5.76 0.73 -11.00
C SER A 73 -5.60 -0.75 -11.35
N VAL A 74 -6.71 -1.38 -11.69
CA VAL A 74 -6.72 -2.77 -12.15
C VAL A 74 -7.19 -2.77 -13.60
N SER A 75 -6.40 -3.33 -14.49
CA SER A 75 -6.74 -3.43 -15.90
C SER A 75 -6.97 -4.88 -16.31
N ASP A 76 -7.54 -5.07 -17.49
CA ASP A 76 -7.73 -6.40 -18.05
C ASP A 76 -6.38 -7.12 -18.14
N GLY A 77 -6.39 -8.43 -17.96
CA GLY A 77 -5.18 -9.22 -18.00
C GLY A 77 -4.47 -9.34 -16.65
N GLY A 78 -5.08 -8.80 -15.59
CA GLY A 78 -4.55 -8.98 -14.24
C GLY A 78 -3.39 -8.06 -13.89
N ARG A 79 -3.35 -6.88 -14.49
CA ARG A 79 -2.31 -5.88 -14.16
C ARG A 79 -2.83 -4.93 -13.11
N VAL A 80 -2.10 -4.83 -12.00
CA VAL A 80 -2.44 -3.94 -10.89
C VAL A 80 -1.34 -2.89 -10.74
N SER A 81 -1.72 -1.63 -10.83
CA SER A 81 -0.78 -0.51 -10.67
C SER A 81 -1.20 0.31 -9.46
N ILE A 82 -0.27 0.47 -8.53
CA ILE A 82 -0.45 1.36 -7.39
C ILE A 82 0.45 2.58 -7.64
N LEU A 83 -0.18 3.72 -7.89
CA LEU A 83 0.52 4.97 -8.20
C LEU A 83 0.30 5.91 -7.03
N ALA A 84 1.33 6.12 -6.22
CA ALA A 84 1.24 6.88 -4.98
C ALA A 84 2.21 8.05 -4.98
N GLU A 85 1.85 9.13 -4.29
CA GLU A 85 2.77 10.26 -4.11
C GLU A 85 3.96 9.85 -3.27
N THR A 86 3.73 9.01 -2.26
CA THR A 86 4.79 8.42 -1.46
C THR A 86 4.49 6.96 -1.23
N ALA A 87 5.54 6.14 -1.28
CA ALA A 87 5.42 4.71 -1.01
C ALA A 87 6.73 4.18 -0.45
N GLU A 88 6.63 3.30 0.56
CA GLU A 88 7.79 2.67 1.18
C GLU A 88 7.47 1.21 1.47
N LEU A 89 8.41 0.33 1.15
CA LEU A 89 8.28 -1.08 1.54
C LEU A 89 8.47 -1.19 3.05
N ALA A 90 7.81 -2.18 3.66
CA ALA A 90 7.83 -2.38 5.11
C ALA A 90 9.26 -2.44 5.67
N GLU A 91 10.16 -3.15 4.99
CA GLU A 91 11.54 -3.30 5.44
C GLU A 91 12.38 -2.03 5.33
N GLU A 92 11.89 -1.03 4.61
CA GLU A 92 12.59 0.25 4.45
C GLU A 92 12.09 1.33 5.40
N ILE A 93 11.01 1.05 6.13
CA ILE A 93 10.39 2.03 7.02
C ILE A 93 11.20 2.20 8.31
N ASP A 94 11.52 3.44 8.63
CA ASP A 94 12.12 3.82 9.92
C ASP A 94 10.98 3.92 10.94
N VAL A 95 10.81 2.88 11.75
CA VAL A 95 9.72 2.77 12.72
C VAL A 95 9.78 3.88 13.77
N GLU A 96 10.98 4.19 14.26
CA GLU A 96 11.15 5.24 15.29
C GLU A 96 10.71 6.60 14.76
N ARG A 97 11.13 6.92 13.54
CA ARG A 97 10.76 8.18 12.90
C ARG A 97 9.25 8.24 12.63
N ALA A 98 8.67 7.11 12.20
CA ALA A 98 7.23 7.03 11.97
C ALA A 98 6.45 7.22 13.26
N ARG A 99 6.92 6.65 14.36
CA ARG A 99 6.30 6.78 15.69
C ARG A 99 6.34 8.22 16.16
N THR A 100 7.48 8.88 16.01
CA THR A 100 7.64 10.30 16.35
C THR A 100 6.68 11.17 15.52
N ALA A 101 6.60 10.90 14.22
CA ALA A 101 5.71 11.63 13.32
C ALA A 101 4.23 11.41 13.71
N PHE A 102 3.89 10.20 14.11
CA PHE A 102 2.52 9.86 14.55
C PHE A 102 2.12 10.67 15.79
N GLU A 103 3.00 10.72 16.78
CA GLU A 103 2.75 11.47 18.01
C GLU A 103 2.64 12.96 17.75
N SER A 104 3.54 13.49 16.92
CA SER A 104 3.54 14.91 16.56
C SER A 104 2.28 15.30 15.79
N ALA A 105 1.88 14.49 14.82
CA ALA A 105 0.69 14.76 14.01
C ALA A 105 -0.59 14.67 14.85
N GLY A 106 -0.62 13.74 15.81
CA GLY A 106 -1.77 13.62 16.73
C GLY A 106 -2.00 14.86 17.55
N GLY A 107 -0.91 15.56 17.94
CA GLY A 107 -1.00 16.79 18.70
C GLY A 107 -1.32 18.02 17.85
N SER A 108 -1.02 17.97 16.54
CA SER A 108 -1.18 19.12 15.65
C SER A 108 -2.53 19.18 14.94
N GLY A 109 -3.28 18.07 14.93
CA GLY A 109 -4.53 17.99 14.18
C GLY A 109 -4.37 17.81 12.68
N ASP A 110 -3.15 17.52 12.20
CA ASP A 110 -2.89 17.26 10.78
C ASP A 110 -3.28 15.83 10.43
N THR A 111 -4.51 15.66 9.90
CA THR A 111 -5.06 14.33 9.61
C THR A 111 -4.31 13.59 8.49
N VAL A 112 -3.75 14.32 7.53
CA VAL A 112 -2.98 13.70 6.44
C VAL A 112 -1.65 13.16 6.97
N ALA A 113 -0.93 13.97 7.75
CA ALA A 113 0.34 13.54 8.35
C ALA A 113 0.11 12.39 9.32
N LEU A 114 -0.98 12.43 10.09
CA LEU A 114 -1.35 11.36 11.01
C LEU A 114 -1.60 10.06 10.26
N GLY A 115 -2.36 10.12 9.15
CA GLY A 115 -2.66 8.96 8.32
C GLY A 115 -1.40 8.34 7.72
N ARG A 116 -0.49 9.18 7.23
CA ARG A 116 0.78 8.70 6.65
C ARG A 116 1.63 7.98 7.68
N ALA A 117 1.74 8.54 8.89
CA ALA A 117 2.51 7.92 9.97
C ALA A 117 1.88 6.60 10.40
N ARG A 118 0.55 6.58 10.52
CA ARG A 118 -0.20 5.36 10.87
C ARG A 118 0.02 4.27 9.82
N SER A 119 -0.03 4.64 8.54
CA SER A 119 0.21 3.73 7.42
C SER A 119 1.59 3.08 7.54
N ARG A 120 2.63 3.88 7.79
CA ARG A 120 3.99 3.37 7.92
C ARG A 120 4.12 2.40 9.09
N LEU A 121 3.56 2.75 10.23
CA LEU A 121 3.62 1.87 11.42
C LEU A 121 2.89 0.56 11.16
N ARG A 122 1.70 0.60 10.57
CA ARG A 122 0.96 -0.62 10.26
C ARG A 122 1.67 -1.48 9.23
N ALA A 123 2.24 -0.87 8.19
CA ALA A 123 2.99 -1.62 7.19
C ALA A 123 4.20 -2.32 7.80
N ALA A 124 4.84 -1.69 8.77
CA ALA A 124 5.99 -2.27 9.48
C ALA A 124 5.58 -3.31 10.53
N GLY A 125 4.28 -3.55 10.71
CA GLY A 125 3.78 -4.55 11.65
C GLY A 125 3.56 -4.05 13.06
N GLU A 126 3.60 -2.73 13.28
CA GLU A 126 3.34 -2.14 14.58
C GLU A 126 1.85 -1.97 14.83
N GLU A 127 1.42 -2.13 16.08
CA GLU A 127 0.04 -1.86 16.44
C GLU A 127 -0.16 -0.36 16.60
N VAL A 128 -1.25 0.15 16.03
CA VAL A 128 -1.59 1.57 16.06
C VAL A 128 -3.08 1.72 16.28
N THR A 129 -3.45 2.57 17.21
CA THR A 129 -4.85 2.87 17.50
C THR A 129 -5.38 3.99 16.61
#